data_de5e2e78298ab0328f67d83129d83525
#
_entry.id   de5e2e78298ab0328f67d83129d83525
#
_cell.length_a   1.000
_cell.length_b   1.000
_cell.length_c   1.000
_cell.angle_alpha   90.00
_cell.angle_beta   90.00
_cell.angle_gamma   90.00
#
_symmetry.space_group_name_H-M   'P 1'
#
loop_
_entity.id
_entity.type
_entity.pdbx_description
1 polymer ?
#
loop_
_entity_poly.entity_id
_entity_poly.type
_entity_poly.pdbx_seq_one_letter_code
_entity_poly.pdbx_strand_id
1 'polypeptide(L)'
;MASARQALLDALEAHPPADDDERRDRAAIIALVAAGPHCFDRDFYTPGHVTGSAFVVDRDSGRVLLHHHRRLDRWLQLGGHDDGEHDPLRTALREAREESGLTDLVPLTRRILDVDVHRIPPAGGEPAHEHHDVRYALVTATPDAIVRADESHDLRWFTLEEAARRMAEPGADRALRRLAALTDWHAG
;
A
#
# COMPACT_ATOMS: atom_id res chain seq x y z
N MET A 1 6.68 -22.45 -13.46
CA MET A 1 6.50 -21.48 -12.34
C MET A 1 5.23 -20.68 -12.64
N ALA A 2 4.38 -20.44 -11.64
CA ALA A 2 3.21 -19.55 -11.81
C ALA A 2 3.68 -18.16 -12.25
N SER A 3 2.90 -17.47 -13.09
CA SER A 3 3.20 -16.07 -13.45
C SER A 3 2.99 -15.18 -12.21
N ALA A 4 3.63 -13.99 -12.19
CA ALA A 4 3.43 -13.01 -11.09
C ALA A 4 1.93 -12.70 -10.91
N ARG A 5 1.19 -12.56 -12.01
CA ARG A 5 -0.27 -12.37 -12.00
C ARG A 5 -1.02 -13.53 -11.32
N GLN A 6 -0.65 -14.79 -11.58
CA GLN A 6 -1.27 -15.94 -10.92
C GLN A 6 -0.95 -15.96 -9.42
N ALA A 7 0.28 -15.64 -9.04
CA ALA A 7 0.67 -15.54 -7.64
C ALA A 7 -0.13 -14.45 -6.89
N LEU A 8 -0.42 -13.33 -7.56
CA LEU A 8 -1.28 -12.29 -6.98
C LEU A 8 -2.73 -12.77 -6.83
N LEU A 9 -3.29 -13.46 -7.83
CA LEU A 9 -4.63 -14.05 -7.72
C LEU A 9 -4.72 -15.02 -6.55
N ASP A 10 -3.76 -15.94 -6.42
CA ASP A 10 -3.71 -16.91 -5.33
C ASP A 10 -3.61 -16.21 -3.95
N ALA A 11 -2.82 -15.12 -3.86
CA ALA A 11 -2.69 -14.34 -2.64
C ALA A 11 -3.98 -13.58 -2.28
N LEU A 12 -4.68 -13.00 -3.27
CA LEU A 12 -5.95 -12.33 -3.10
C LEU A 12 -7.05 -13.32 -2.66
N GLU A 13 -7.11 -14.50 -3.27
CA GLU A 13 -8.06 -15.55 -2.89
C GLU A 13 -7.84 -16.05 -1.46
N ALA A 14 -6.57 -16.15 -1.04
CA ALA A 14 -6.19 -16.54 0.32
C ALA A 14 -6.39 -15.44 1.36
N HIS A 15 -6.57 -14.19 0.95
CA HIS A 15 -6.72 -13.05 1.86
C HIS A 15 -8.13 -12.99 2.47
N PRO A 16 -8.30 -13.14 3.82
CA PRO A 16 -9.61 -13.06 4.46
C PRO A 16 -10.04 -11.58 4.60
N PRO A 17 -11.14 -11.14 3.96
CA PRO A 17 -11.63 -9.78 4.15
C PRO A 17 -12.17 -9.57 5.57
N ALA A 18 -11.91 -8.41 6.17
CA ALA A 18 -12.36 -8.06 7.52
C ALA A 18 -13.81 -7.58 7.55
N ASP A 19 -14.28 -7.00 6.46
CA ASP A 19 -15.64 -6.44 6.34
C ASP A 19 -16.19 -6.58 4.92
N ASP A 20 -17.41 -6.05 4.70
CA ASP A 20 -18.09 -6.13 3.41
C ASP A 20 -17.46 -5.19 2.37
N ASP A 21 -16.88 -4.07 2.79
CA ASP A 21 -16.20 -3.13 1.90
C ASP A 21 -14.95 -3.80 1.32
N GLU A 22 -14.09 -4.32 2.17
CA GLU A 22 -12.89 -5.05 1.71
C GLU A 22 -13.23 -6.29 0.88
N ARG A 23 -14.35 -6.96 1.19
CA ARG A 23 -14.82 -8.10 0.37
C ARG A 23 -15.16 -7.66 -1.05
N ARG A 24 -15.81 -6.51 -1.22
CA ARG A 24 -16.11 -5.93 -2.54
C ARG A 24 -14.83 -5.51 -3.26
N ASP A 25 -13.93 -4.82 -2.57
CA ASP A 25 -12.66 -4.35 -3.11
C ASP A 25 -11.80 -5.53 -3.58
N ARG A 26 -11.65 -6.56 -2.74
CA ARG A 26 -10.95 -7.79 -3.11
C ARG A 26 -11.54 -8.45 -4.36
N ALA A 27 -12.86 -8.54 -4.44
CA ALA A 27 -13.53 -9.13 -5.60
C ALA A 27 -13.29 -8.30 -6.87
N ALA A 28 -13.30 -6.97 -6.76
CA ALA A 28 -13.00 -6.07 -7.88
C ALA A 28 -11.54 -6.22 -8.35
N ILE A 29 -10.58 -6.30 -7.42
CA ILE A 29 -9.16 -6.52 -7.75
C ILE A 29 -8.95 -7.89 -8.41
N ILE A 30 -9.57 -8.96 -7.89
CA ILE A 30 -9.51 -10.29 -8.51
C ILE A 30 -10.04 -10.24 -9.95
N ALA A 31 -11.19 -9.60 -10.17
CA ALA A 31 -11.80 -9.48 -11.50
C ALA A 31 -10.88 -8.71 -12.46
N LEU A 32 -10.29 -7.60 -12.01
CA LEU A 32 -9.35 -6.79 -12.79
C LEU A 32 -8.10 -7.60 -13.17
N VAL A 33 -7.47 -8.26 -12.20
CA VAL A 33 -6.24 -9.06 -12.41
C VAL A 33 -6.51 -10.28 -13.30
N ALA A 34 -7.68 -10.92 -13.16
CA ALA A 34 -8.09 -12.04 -13.99
C ALA A 34 -8.32 -11.64 -15.45
N ALA A 35 -8.78 -10.40 -15.71
CA ALA A 35 -9.07 -9.91 -17.07
C ALA A 35 -7.82 -9.81 -17.97
N GLY A 36 -6.61 -9.60 -17.40
CA GLY A 36 -5.39 -9.59 -18.21
C GLY A 36 -4.23 -8.81 -17.58
N PRO A 37 -3.07 -8.79 -18.25
CA PRO A 37 -1.86 -8.17 -17.72
C PRO A 37 -1.90 -6.64 -17.72
N HIS A 38 -2.75 -6.01 -18.53
CA HIS A 38 -2.88 -4.54 -18.59
C HIS A 38 -3.34 -3.90 -17.29
N CYS A 39 -3.82 -4.72 -16.33
CA CYS A 39 -4.16 -4.23 -15.00
C CYS A 39 -2.97 -3.61 -14.23
N PHE A 40 -1.73 -3.85 -14.67
CA PHE A 40 -0.52 -3.26 -14.09
C PHE A 40 -0.02 -2.00 -14.82
N ASP A 41 -0.58 -1.70 -16.01
CA ASP A 41 -0.17 -0.53 -16.79
C ASP A 41 -0.77 0.74 -16.17
N ARG A 42 0.09 1.72 -15.79
CA ARG A 42 -0.38 2.94 -15.13
C ARG A 42 -1.31 3.79 -15.97
N ASP A 43 -1.33 3.60 -17.29
CA ASP A 43 -2.22 4.26 -18.24
C ASP A 43 -3.50 3.45 -18.55
N PHE A 44 -3.72 2.33 -17.86
CA PHE A 44 -4.97 1.58 -17.91
C PHE A 44 -6.01 2.24 -17.00
N TYR A 45 -6.80 3.16 -17.57
CA TYR A 45 -7.74 4.01 -16.81
C TYR A 45 -9.18 3.47 -16.73
N THR A 46 -9.50 2.34 -17.35
CA THR A 46 -10.88 1.82 -17.35
C THR A 46 -10.92 0.34 -17.01
N PRO A 47 -11.30 -0.02 -15.76
CA PRO A 47 -11.71 0.87 -14.66
C PRO A 47 -10.55 1.61 -13.99
N GLY A 48 -9.33 1.09 -14.06
CA GLY A 48 -8.13 1.55 -13.40
C GLY A 48 -7.07 0.45 -13.33
N HIS A 49 -6.06 0.60 -12.50
CA HIS A 49 -4.91 -0.30 -12.44
C HIS A 49 -4.52 -0.66 -11.02
N VAL A 50 -3.71 -1.73 -10.91
CA VAL A 50 -3.19 -2.22 -9.63
C VAL A 50 -2.08 -1.28 -9.14
N THR A 51 -2.12 -0.96 -7.85
CA THR A 51 -1.05 -0.27 -7.13
C THR A 51 -0.56 -1.13 -5.96
N GLY A 52 0.64 -0.84 -5.49
CA GLY A 52 1.21 -1.48 -4.32
C GLY A 52 1.63 -0.46 -3.29
N SER A 53 1.14 -0.60 -2.05
CA SER A 53 1.49 0.31 -0.97
C SER A 53 1.84 -0.41 0.33
N ALA A 54 2.45 0.31 1.27
CA ALA A 54 2.89 -0.25 2.53
C ALA A 54 2.74 0.69 3.71
N PHE A 55 2.31 0.11 4.83
CA PHE A 55 2.52 0.68 6.14
C PHE A 55 3.92 0.27 6.63
N VAL A 56 4.83 1.23 6.70
CA VAL A 56 6.19 1.03 7.22
C VAL A 56 6.18 1.22 8.73
N VAL A 57 6.67 0.23 9.47
CA VAL A 57 6.71 0.22 10.93
C VAL A 57 8.15 0.40 11.41
N ASP A 58 8.34 1.26 12.38
CA ASP A 58 9.56 1.28 13.19
C ASP A 58 9.55 0.08 14.13
N ARG A 59 10.56 -0.78 14.01
CA ARG A 59 10.68 -2.03 14.77
C ARG A 59 10.61 -1.81 16.29
N ASP A 60 11.23 -0.76 16.78
CA ASP A 60 11.42 -0.55 18.21
C ASP A 60 10.22 0.14 18.86
N SER A 61 9.65 1.16 18.20
CA SER A 61 8.55 1.95 18.75
C SER A 61 7.16 1.50 18.32
N GLY A 62 7.04 0.68 17.26
CA GLY A 62 5.75 0.31 16.67
C GLY A 62 5.02 1.46 15.99
N ARG A 63 5.68 2.60 15.76
CA ARG A 63 5.12 3.73 15.01
C ARG A 63 5.09 3.43 13.52
N VAL A 64 4.14 4.01 12.83
CA VAL A 64 4.02 3.93 11.36
C VAL A 64 4.48 5.21 10.70
N LEU A 65 5.13 5.06 9.54
CA LEU A 65 5.56 6.16 8.71
C LEU A 65 4.45 6.55 7.76
N LEU A 66 4.08 7.82 7.76
CA LEU A 66 3.18 8.41 6.77
C LEU A 66 3.87 9.57 6.09
N HIS A 67 3.52 9.79 4.82
CA HIS A 67 3.91 10.99 4.10
C HIS A 67 2.72 11.94 3.90
N HIS A 68 2.97 13.25 3.92
CA HIS A 68 1.99 14.25 3.52
C HIS A 68 2.11 14.47 2.03
N HIS A 69 1.27 13.75 1.26
CA HIS A 69 1.33 13.71 -0.20
C HIS A 69 1.02 15.09 -0.80
N ARG A 70 1.96 15.65 -1.58
CA ARG A 70 1.89 17.04 -2.08
C ARG A 70 0.67 17.31 -2.97
N ARG A 71 0.34 16.40 -3.88
CA ARG A 71 -0.78 16.58 -4.84
C ARG A 71 -2.15 16.40 -4.19
N LEU A 72 -2.28 15.48 -3.22
CA LEU A 72 -3.54 15.14 -2.58
C LEU A 72 -3.79 15.94 -1.29
N ASP A 73 -2.76 16.61 -0.77
CA ASP A 73 -2.77 17.37 0.49
C ASP A 73 -3.31 16.54 1.67
N ARG A 74 -2.87 15.27 1.75
CA ARG A 74 -3.33 14.28 2.75
C ARG A 74 -2.16 13.45 3.27
N TRP A 75 -2.31 12.96 4.49
CA TRP A 75 -1.43 11.96 5.07
C TRP A 75 -1.81 10.57 4.56
N LEU A 76 -0.86 9.87 3.96
CA LEU A 76 -1.05 8.55 3.35
C LEU A 76 0.09 7.60 3.72
N GLN A 77 -0.17 6.30 3.56
CA GLN A 77 0.88 5.29 3.53
C GLN A 77 1.76 5.47 2.28
N LEU A 78 2.95 4.89 2.28
CA LEU A 78 3.87 4.94 1.15
C LEU A 78 3.44 3.96 0.06
N GLY A 79 3.57 4.33 -1.22
CA GLY A 79 3.19 3.44 -2.32
C GLY A 79 2.89 4.16 -3.62
N GLY A 80 2.75 3.38 -4.69
CA GLY A 80 2.53 3.91 -6.02
C GLY A 80 2.24 2.87 -7.10
N HIS A 81 2.59 3.21 -8.34
CA HIS A 81 2.30 2.43 -9.52
C HIS A 81 3.26 1.26 -9.70
N ASP A 82 2.82 0.25 -10.43
CA ASP A 82 3.59 -1.00 -10.62
C ASP A 82 4.91 -0.82 -11.38
N ASP A 83 4.93 0.04 -12.40
CA ASP A 83 6.11 0.36 -13.22
C ASP A 83 6.86 -0.88 -13.78
N GLY A 84 6.12 -1.97 -14.05
CA GLY A 84 6.63 -3.20 -14.65
C GLY A 84 7.11 -4.28 -13.66
N GLU A 85 6.88 -4.12 -12.37
CA GLU A 85 7.19 -5.14 -11.35
C GLU A 85 6.25 -6.34 -11.45
N HIS A 86 4.99 -6.13 -11.79
CA HIS A 86 3.89 -7.11 -11.81
C HIS A 86 3.75 -7.92 -10.50
N ASP A 87 4.23 -7.30 -9.41
CA ASP A 87 4.21 -7.85 -8.04
C ASP A 87 4.00 -6.69 -7.06
N PRO A 88 2.78 -6.48 -6.54
CA PRO A 88 2.48 -5.34 -5.67
C PRO A 88 3.33 -5.27 -4.39
N LEU A 89 3.86 -6.40 -3.89
CA LEU A 89 4.80 -6.37 -2.76
C LEU A 89 6.14 -5.75 -3.17
N ARG A 90 6.63 -6.04 -4.37
CA ARG A 90 7.86 -5.42 -4.90
C ARG A 90 7.65 -3.95 -5.18
N THR A 91 6.51 -3.60 -5.78
CA THR A 91 6.07 -2.21 -5.97
C THR A 91 6.07 -1.47 -4.63
N ALA A 92 5.38 -1.99 -3.61
CA ALA A 92 5.32 -1.40 -2.28
C ALA A 92 6.72 -1.21 -1.64
N LEU A 93 7.62 -2.18 -1.81
CA LEU A 93 9.00 -2.08 -1.33
C LEU A 93 9.82 -1.02 -2.08
N ARG A 94 9.68 -0.93 -3.40
CA ARG A 94 10.38 0.08 -4.21
C ARG A 94 9.91 1.46 -3.85
N GLU A 95 8.60 1.70 -3.90
CA GLU A 95 7.98 2.99 -3.58
C GLU A 95 8.31 3.44 -2.15
N ALA A 96 8.20 2.53 -1.17
CA ALA A 96 8.53 2.87 0.20
C ALA A 96 10.00 3.29 0.38
N ARG A 97 10.93 2.70 -0.38
CA ARG A 97 12.35 3.11 -0.38
C ARG A 97 12.56 4.46 -1.04
N GLU A 98 11.92 4.69 -2.19
CA GLU A 98 12.03 5.93 -2.95
C GLU A 98 11.45 7.11 -2.17
N GLU A 99 10.29 6.93 -1.53
CA GLU A 99 9.60 7.99 -0.79
C GLU A 99 10.18 8.26 0.60
N SER A 100 10.81 7.26 1.24
CA SER A 100 11.36 7.39 2.61
C SER A 100 12.87 7.46 2.70
N GLY A 101 13.61 7.04 1.66
CA GLY A 101 15.07 6.89 1.71
C GLY A 101 15.55 5.70 2.55
N LEU A 102 14.68 4.95 3.19
CA LEU A 102 15.03 3.77 4.00
C LEU A 102 15.52 2.63 3.12
N THR A 103 16.68 2.07 3.40
CA THR A 103 17.31 1.00 2.61
C THR A 103 17.16 -0.39 3.20
N ASP A 104 16.86 -0.50 4.49
CA ASP A 104 16.75 -1.75 5.26
C ASP A 104 15.34 -2.32 5.33
N LEU A 105 14.40 -1.75 4.55
CA LEU A 105 13.01 -2.20 4.53
C LEU A 105 12.87 -3.67 4.15
N VAL A 106 12.18 -4.42 5.01
CA VAL A 106 11.82 -5.82 4.76
C VAL A 106 10.32 -6.03 5.03
N PRO A 107 9.66 -6.95 4.32
CA PRO A 107 8.28 -7.31 4.63
C PRO A 107 8.19 -7.94 6.03
N LEU A 108 7.28 -7.43 6.85
CA LEU A 108 6.94 -8.06 8.13
C LEU A 108 6.32 -9.45 7.89
N THR A 109 5.54 -9.55 6.83
CA THR A 109 5.00 -10.79 6.28
C THR A 109 4.83 -10.64 4.77
N ARG A 110 4.89 -11.75 4.01
CA ARG A 110 4.58 -11.72 2.58
C ARG A 110 3.07 -11.74 2.27
N ARG A 111 2.23 -11.84 3.31
CA ARG A 111 0.78 -11.83 3.14
C ARG A 111 0.28 -10.40 2.92
N ILE A 112 -0.79 -10.29 2.14
CA ILE A 112 -1.53 -9.04 1.98
C ILE A 112 -2.05 -8.61 3.36
N LEU A 113 -1.80 -7.36 3.72
CA LEU A 113 -2.30 -6.75 4.95
C LEU A 113 -3.76 -6.32 4.77
N ASP A 114 -4.05 -5.67 3.66
CA ASP A 114 -5.35 -5.07 3.35
C ASP A 114 -5.48 -4.82 1.84
N VAL A 115 -6.70 -4.68 1.34
CA VAL A 115 -6.97 -4.26 -0.03
C VAL A 115 -8.02 -3.15 -0.05
N ASP A 116 -7.87 -2.24 -1.02
CA ASP A 116 -8.73 -1.05 -1.13
C ASP A 116 -8.89 -0.63 -2.59
N VAL A 117 -10.11 -0.25 -2.97
CA VAL A 117 -10.36 0.33 -4.29
C VAL A 117 -10.88 1.75 -4.10
N HIS A 118 -10.12 2.71 -4.56
CA HIS A 118 -10.49 4.11 -4.44
C HIS A 118 -10.34 4.87 -5.75
N ARG A 119 -11.18 5.89 -5.90
CA ARG A 119 -11.22 6.71 -7.10
C ARG A 119 -10.17 7.82 -7.05
N ILE A 120 -9.41 7.93 -8.12
CA ILE A 120 -8.49 9.04 -8.38
C ILE A 120 -9.21 10.08 -9.24
N PRO A 121 -9.32 11.34 -8.81
CA PRO A 121 -9.91 12.40 -9.61
C PRO A 121 -9.03 12.72 -10.82
N PRO A 122 -9.61 13.26 -11.90
CA PRO A 122 -8.82 13.64 -13.07
C PRO A 122 -7.82 14.75 -12.71
N ALA A 123 -6.55 14.58 -13.08
CA ALA A 123 -5.49 15.55 -12.82
C ALA A 123 -4.31 15.37 -13.80
N GLY A 124 -3.62 16.45 -14.13
CA GLY A 124 -2.38 16.39 -14.92
C GLY A 124 -2.52 15.79 -16.32
N GLY A 125 -3.72 15.76 -16.89
CA GLY A 125 -4.00 15.13 -18.19
C GLY A 125 -4.46 13.68 -18.08
N GLU A 126 -4.43 13.08 -16.90
CA GLU A 126 -4.96 11.74 -16.62
C GLU A 126 -6.48 11.83 -16.36
N PRO A 127 -7.31 10.93 -16.95
CA PRO A 127 -8.73 10.87 -16.66
C PRO A 127 -8.99 10.35 -15.25
N ALA A 128 -10.21 10.50 -14.75
CA ALA A 128 -10.61 9.84 -13.51
C ALA A 128 -10.56 8.31 -13.69
N HIS A 129 -9.96 7.62 -12.74
CA HIS A 129 -9.79 6.17 -12.75
C HIS A 129 -9.79 5.61 -11.33
N GLU A 130 -9.63 4.30 -11.20
CA GLU A 130 -9.53 3.63 -9.91
C GLU A 130 -8.11 3.13 -9.66
N HIS A 131 -7.61 3.31 -8.43
CA HIS A 131 -6.49 2.53 -7.92
C HIS A 131 -7.03 1.30 -7.21
N HIS A 132 -6.52 0.15 -7.61
CA HIS A 132 -6.77 -1.15 -7.00
C HIS A 132 -5.58 -1.49 -6.12
N ASP A 133 -5.58 -0.97 -4.90
CA ASP A 133 -4.41 -0.96 -4.02
C ASP A 133 -4.28 -2.24 -3.20
N VAL A 134 -3.10 -2.86 -3.27
CA VAL A 134 -2.73 -4.03 -2.48
C VAL A 134 -1.71 -3.59 -1.43
N ARG A 135 -2.10 -3.64 -0.17
CA ARG A 135 -1.36 -3.07 0.96
C ARG A 135 -0.57 -4.12 1.73
N TYR A 136 0.65 -3.77 2.11
CA TYR A 136 1.55 -4.63 2.86
C TYR A 136 2.04 -3.96 4.15
N ALA A 137 2.62 -4.75 5.06
CA ALA A 137 3.34 -4.28 6.22
C ALA A 137 4.85 -4.46 5.99
N LEU A 138 5.60 -3.38 6.10
CA LEU A 138 7.06 -3.38 6.04
C LEU A 138 7.62 -2.93 7.39
N VAL A 139 8.85 -3.32 7.69
CA VAL A 139 9.53 -2.91 8.93
C VAL A 139 10.93 -2.40 8.62
N THR A 140 11.36 -1.40 9.40
CA THR A 140 12.73 -0.88 9.43
C THR A 140 13.31 -0.97 10.84
N ALA A 141 14.63 -1.14 10.94
CA ALA A 141 15.39 -1.01 12.17
C ALA A 141 16.17 0.32 12.24
N THR A 142 16.07 1.16 11.19
CA THR A 142 16.78 2.44 11.09
C THR A 142 15.82 3.62 10.91
N PRO A 143 14.87 3.84 11.85
CA PRO A 143 13.79 4.84 11.68
C PRO A 143 14.30 6.28 11.53
N ASP A 144 15.47 6.59 12.06
CA ASP A 144 16.08 7.93 11.97
C ASP A 144 16.71 8.23 10.60
N ALA A 145 16.84 7.20 9.73
CA ALA A 145 17.44 7.34 8.41
C ALA A 145 16.45 7.85 7.34
N ILE A 146 15.25 8.26 7.72
CA ILE A 146 14.25 8.77 6.77
C ILE A 146 14.74 10.02 6.05
N VAL A 147 14.53 10.06 4.74
CA VAL A 147 14.79 11.21 3.87
C VAL A 147 13.54 11.48 3.05
N ARG A 148 12.97 12.66 3.24
CA ARG A 148 11.74 13.05 2.55
C ARG A 148 11.99 13.23 1.05
N ALA A 149 11.19 12.58 0.23
CA ALA A 149 11.18 12.77 -1.23
C ALA A 149 10.47 14.08 -1.64
N ASP A 150 10.73 14.53 -2.86
CA ASP A 150 10.15 15.79 -3.38
C ASP A 150 8.63 15.75 -3.57
N GLU A 151 8.05 14.57 -3.70
CA GLU A 151 6.61 14.35 -3.85
C GLU A 151 5.81 14.57 -2.55
N SER A 152 6.50 14.67 -1.43
CA SER A 152 5.91 14.86 -0.11
C SER A 152 6.16 16.26 0.44
N HIS A 153 5.16 16.84 1.08
CA HIS A 153 5.34 18.04 1.90
C HIS A 153 6.08 17.71 3.21
N ASP A 154 5.79 16.54 3.77
CA ASP A 154 6.33 16.10 5.06
C ASP A 154 6.37 14.56 5.12
N LEU A 155 7.20 14.03 6.03
CA LEU A 155 7.36 12.59 6.27
C LEU A 155 7.58 12.39 7.77
N ARG A 156 6.67 11.68 8.45
CA ARG A 156 6.70 11.55 9.92
C ARG A 156 6.24 10.19 10.42
N TRP A 157 6.78 9.84 11.58
CA TRP A 157 6.35 8.71 12.38
C TRP A 157 5.17 9.07 13.28
N PHE A 158 4.13 8.24 13.27
CA PHE A 158 2.93 8.39 14.07
C PHE A 158 2.64 7.12 14.88
N THR A 159 2.01 7.24 16.02
CA THR A 159 1.35 6.08 16.64
C THR A 159 0.21 5.60 15.72
N LEU A 160 -0.21 4.34 15.86
CA LEU A 160 -1.32 3.80 15.04
C LEU A 160 -2.60 4.63 15.20
N GLU A 161 -2.86 5.11 16.41
CA GLU A 161 -4.02 5.95 16.71
C GLU A 161 -3.93 7.35 16.06
N GLU A 162 -2.76 7.97 16.09
CA GLU A 162 -2.52 9.25 15.40
C GLU A 162 -2.62 9.07 13.87
N ALA A 163 -2.08 7.98 13.33
CA ALA A 163 -2.17 7.65 11.92
C ALA A 163 -3.63 7.51 11.47
N ALA A 164 -4.44 6.76 12.20
CA ALA A 164 -5.86 6.60 11.91
C ALA A 164 -6.60 7.96 11.87
N ARG A 165 -6.33 8.84 12.84
CA ARG A 165 -6.91 10.19 12.85
C ARG A 165 -6.43 11.07 11.70
N ARG A 166 -5.17 10.92 11.26
CA ARG A 166 -4.57 11.73 10.20
C ARG A 166 -5.04 11.34 8.82
N MET A 167 -5.13 10.04 8.57
CA MET A 167 -5.59 9.50 7.29
C MET A 167 -7.10 9.67 7.13
N ALA A 168 -7.86 9.47 8.22
CA ALA A 168 -9.32 9.66 8.29
C ALA A 168 -10.09 8.91 7.16
N GLU A 169 -9.66 7.70 6.84
CA GLU A 169 -10.26 6.83 5.83
C GLU A 169 -10.60 5.45 6.41
N PRO A 170 -11.80 4.90 6.12
CA PRO A 170 -12.20 3.59 6.66
C PRO A 170 -11.25 2.45 6.29
N GLY A 171 -10.76 2.41 5.05
CA GLY A 171 -9.81 1.41 4.59
C GLY A 171 -8.46 1.50 5.31
N ALA A 172 -7.95 2.72 5.55
CA ALA A 172 -6.73 2.92 6.30
C ALA A 172 -6.90 2.50 7.78
N ASP A 173 -8.03 2.82 8.40
CA ASP A 173 -8.33 2.43 9.77
C ASP A 173 -8.42 0.90 9.92
N ARG A 174 -9.01 0.20 8.94
CA ARG A 174 -9.03 -1.26 8.87
C ARG A 174 -7.62 -1.85 8.79
N ALA A 175 -6.78 -1.33 7.88
CA ALA A 175 -5.40 -1.77 7.72
C ALA A 175 -4.56 -1.55 8.98
N LEU A 176 -4.70 -0.40 9.65
CA LEU A 176 -4.01 -0.10 10.91
C LEU A 176 -4.45 -1.01 12.06
N ARG A 177 -5.75 -1.38 12.15
CA ARG A 177 -6.20 -2.39 13.12
C ARG A 177 -5.58 -3.76 12.87
N ARG A 178 -5.46 -4.19 11.61
CA ARG A 178 -4.76 -5.44 11.27
C ARG A 178 -3.28 -5.38 11.59
N LEU A 179 -2.66 -4.25 11.30
CA LEU A 179 -1.26 -4.02 11.63
C LEU A 179 -1.03 -4.15 13.14
N ALA A 180 -1.91 -3.57 13.97
CA ALA A 180 -1.86 -3.69 15.43
C ALA A 180 -1.98 -5.15 15.91
N ALA A 181 -2.70 -6.00 15.17
CA ALA A 181 -2.86 -7.41 15.50
C ALA A 181 -1.67 -8.29 15.06
N LEU A 182 -0.78 -7.80 14.21
CA LEU A 182 0.46 -8.47 13.87
C LEU A 182 1.45 -8.28 15.03
N THR A 183 1.55 -9.25 15.93
CA THR A 183 2.38 -9.16 17.15
C THR A 183 3.88 -9.38 16.90
N ASP A 184 4.29 -9.68 15.69
CA ASP A 184 5.61 -10.24 15.38
C ASP A 184 6.72 -9.21 15.13
N TRP A 185 6.45 -7.91 15.09
CA TRP A 185 7.54 -6.93 14.89
C TRP A 185 8.43 -6.73 16.14
N HIS A 186 7.99 -7.21 17.31
CA HIS A 186 8.79 -7.17 18.55
C HIS A 186 9.60 -8.46 18.82
N ALA A 187 9.49 -9.47 17.96
CA ALA A 187 10.12 -10.79 18.16
C ALA A 187 11.36 -10.97 17.26
N GLY A 188 12.37 -10.10 17.41
CA GLY A 188 13.63 -10.25 16.67
C GLY A 188 14.79 -9.55 17.34
#